data_35821da0e53e64eb0df0b65674ca98ee
#
_entry.id   35821da0e53e64eb0df0b65674ca98ee
#
_cell.length_a   1.000
_cell.length_b   1.000
_cell.length_c   1.000
_cell.angle_alpha   90.00
_cell.angle_beta   90.00
_cell.angle_gamma   90.00
#
_symmetry.space_group_name_H-M   'P 1'
#
loop_
_entity.id
_entity.type
_entity.pdbx_description
1 polymer ?
#
loop_
_entity_poly.entity_id
_entity_poly.type
_entity_poly.pdbx_seq_one_letter_code
_entity_poly.pdbx_strand_id
1 'polypeptide(L)'
;MNVENDWEQRKFSELVTIERGGSPRPIDKFITNDENGLNWVKIGDAPEQGNYITQTAEKIRPEGLSKTREVHPGDLILSNSMSFGRPYIMAIDGCIHDGWLAIRDTKKNFDLKFLCTLLGTDGMLNQYKAMAAGSTVNNLNKELVGGTTVAFPMVEEQIKIGDYFTTLDHLITLHQRQHKLHLNMLL
;
A
#
# COMPACT_ATOMS: atom_id res chain seq x y z
N MET A 1 -28.53 -1.04 -26.89
CA MET A 1 -27.05 -1.02 -26.95
C MET A 1 -26.55 -1.73 -25.70
N ASN A 2 -26.10 -3.00 -25.83
CA ASN A 2 -25.40 -3.66 -24.76
C ASN A 2 -24.04 -2.98 -24.64
N VAL A 3 -23.84 -2.18 -23.62
CA VAL A 3 -22.52 -1.77 -23.18
C VAL A 3 -21.96 -2.99 -22.46
N GLU A 4 -21.29 -3.87 -23.19
CA GLU A 4 -20.40 -4.84 -22.55
C GLU A 4 -19.36 -3.99 -21.82
N ASN A 5 -19.41 -4.04 -20.53
CA ASN A 5 -18.44 -3.40 -19.63
C ASN A 5 -17.20 -4.27 -19.67
N ASP A 6 -16.41 -4.16 -20.74
CA ASP A 6 -15.19 -4.95 -20.92
C ASP A 6 -14.10 -4.39 -20.01
N TRP A 7 -14.00 -4.94 -18.81
CA TRP A 7 -12.84 -4.72 -17.96
C TRP A 7 -11.62 -5.37 -18.62
N GLU A 8 -10.58 -4.59 -18.84
CA GLU A 8 -9.32 -5.08 -19.35
C GLU A 8 -8.64 -5.98 -18.30
N GLN A 9 -8.08 -7.13 -18.73
CA GLN A 9 -7.34 -8.04 -17.87
C GLN A 9 -5.90 -8.14 -18.33
N ARG A 10 -4.96 -7.85 -17.44
CA ARG A 10 -3.53 -7.86 -17.74
C ARG A 10 -2.69 -8.37 -16.57
N LYS A 11 -1.47 -8.80 -16.87
CA LYS A 11 -0.46 -9.02 -15.83
C LYS A 11 -0.08 -7.68 -15.19
N PHE A 12 -0.02 -7.65 -13.88
CA PHE A 12 0.24 -6.42 -13.14
C PHE A 12 1.60 -5.81 -13.48
N SER A 13 2.63 -6.66 -13.71
CA SER A 13 3.96 -6.23 -14.13
C SER A 13 4.03 -5.52 -15.48
N GLU A 14 3.01 -5.64 -16.33
CA GLU A 14 2.94 -4.92 -17.63
C GLU A 14 2.48 -3.47 -17.45
N LEU A 15 1.82 -3.18 -16.33
CA LEU A 15 1.15 -1.93 -16.07
C LEU A 15 1.92 -1.03 -15.11
N VAL A 16 2.66 -1.63 -14.15
CA VAL A 16 3.38 -0.91 -13.10
C VAL A 16 4.80 -1.42 -12.93
N THR A 17 5.65 -0.58 -12.34
CA THR A 17 6.96 -1.01 -11.82
C THR A 17 6.84 -1.29 -10.33
N ILE A 18 7.40 -2.42 -9.88
CA ILE A 18 7.37 -2.84 -8.48
C ILE A 18 8.79 -2.82 -7.93
N GLU A 19 9.01 -2.08 -6.86
CA GLU A 19 10.31 -1.93 -6.22
C GLU A 19 10.25 -2.38 -4.76
N ARG A 20 11.21 -3.17 -4.33
CA ARG A 20 11.32 -3.53 -2.92
C ARG A 20 11.98 -2.40 -2.13
N GLY A 21 11.46 -2.12 -0.96
CA GLY A 21 12.10 -1.30 0.05
C GLY A 21 13.42 -1.90 0.51
N GLY A 22 14.14 -1.21 1.35
CA GLY A 22 15.44 -1.66 1.84
C GLY A 22 15.73 -1.13 3.23
N SER A 23 16.64 -1.79 3.95
CA SER A 23 17.07 -1.39 5.28
C SER A 23 18.58 -1.17 5.30
N PRO A 24 19.08 0.03 5.62
CA PRO A 24 20.51 0.26 5.78
C PRO A 24 21.04 -0.58 6.95
N ARG A 25 22.24 -1.15 6.79
CA ARG A 25 22.85 -2.01 7.78
C ARG A 25 24.22 -1.49 8.23
N PRO A 26 24.56 -1.54 9.54
CA PRO A 26 23.65 -1.87 10.65
C PRO A 26 22.70 -0.70 10.92
N ILE A 27 21.41 -1.00 11.18
CA ILE A 27 20.34 0.03 11.26
C ILE A 27 20.59 1.05 12.37
N ASP A 28 21.13 0.64 13.50
CA ASP A 28 21.38 1.51 14.66
C ASP A 28 22.26 2.71 14.34
N LYS A 29 23.15 2.59 13.33
CA LYS A 29 23.99 3.70 12.87
C LYS A 29 23.22 4.75 12.05
N PHE A 30 22.06 4.39 11.56
CA PHE A 30 21.24 5.24 10.69
C PHE A 30 20.02 5.83 11.41
N ILE A 31 19.52 5.20 12.47
CA ILE A 31 18.43 5.77 13.28
C ILE A 31 18.88 7.14 13.84
N THR A 32 17.97 8.11 13.79
CA THR A 32 18.24 9.46 14.26
C THR A 32 16.98 10.13 14.81
N ASN A 33 17.18 11.04 15.77
CA ASN A 33 16.14 11.94 16.26
C ASN A 33 16.30 13.36 15.66
N ASP A 34 17.17 13.53 14.67
CA ASP A 34 17.37 14.80 13.98
C ASP A 34 16.09 15.20 13.25
N GLU A 35 15.70 16.46 13.34
CA GLU A 35 14.52 17.01 12.67
C GLU A 35 14.62 16.85 11.14
N ASN A 36 15.84 16.94 10.59
CA ASN A 36 16.13 16.74 9.16
C ASN A 36 16.26 15.27 8.76
N GLY A 37 16.06 14.33 9.69
CA GLY A 37 16.02 12.90 9.39
C GLY A 37 14.86 12.55 8.47
N LEU A 38 15.06 11.54 7.62
CA LEU A 38 14.04 11.00 6.71
C LEU A 38 13.08 10.09 7.48
N ASN A 39 11.79 10.25 7.27
CA ASN A 39 10.78 9.35 7.84
C ASN A 39 11.06 7.90 7.41
N TRP A 40 11.20 7.01 8.39
CA TRP A 40 11.51 5.59 8.19
C TRP A 40 10.24 4.75 8.33
N VAL A 41 9.65 4.37 7.20
CA VAL A 41 8.34 3.69 7.15
C VAL A 41 8.52 2.19 7.39
N LYS A 42 8.13 1.75 8.58
CA LYS A 42 8.10 0.33 8.97
C LYS A 42 6.68 -0.22 8.90
N ILE A 43 6.54 -1.54 8.92
CA ILE A 43 5.20 -2.19 8.92
C ILE A 43 4.35 -1.75 10.14
N GLY A 44 5.00 -1.50 11.28
CA GLY A 44 4.32 -1.04 12.50
C GLY A 44 3.76 0.39 12.42
N ASP A 45 4.15 1.19 11.42
CA ASP A 45 3.62 2.54 11.20
C ASP A 45 2.30 2.52 10.41
N ALA A 46 1.94 1.36 9.84
CA ALA A 46 0.70 1.20 9.10
C ALA A 46 -0.50 1.26 10.04
N PRO A 47 -1.53 2.09 9.74
CA PRO A 47 -2.70 2.19 10.59
C PRO A 47 -3.52 0.89 10.56
N GLU A 48 -4.13 0.56 11.68
CA GLU A 48 -5.08 -0.57 11.75
C GLU A 48 -6.33 -0.31 10.90
N GLN A 49 -6.76 0.95 10.86
CA GLN A 49 -7.92 1.41 10.09
C GLN A 49 -7.52 2.48 9.10
N GLY A 50 -8.09 2.39 7.88
CA GLY A 50 -7.77 3.28 6.78
C GLY A 50 -6.51 2.84 6.01
N ASN A 51 -6.22 3.57 4.93
CA ASN A 51 -5.21 3.19 3.95
C ASN A 51 -4.11 4.26 3.77
N TYR A 52 -4.00 5.24 4.69
CA TYR A 52 -3.02 6.32 4.57
C TYR A 52 -1.96 6.24 5.67
N ILE A 53 -0.69 6.26 5.29
CA ILE A 53 0.42 6.41 6.23
C ILE A 53 0.71 7.90 6.38
N THR A 54 0.43 8.43 7.57
CA THR A 54 0.50 9.87 7.87
C THR A 54 1.65 10.23 8.80
N GLN A 55 2.30 9.24 9.43
CA GLN A 55 3.39 9.45 10.37
C GLN A 55 4.24 8.19 10.48
N THR A 56 5.45 8.33 11.02
CA THR A 56 6.36 7.24 11.35
C THR A 56 6.88 7.40 12.78
N ALA A 57 7.18 6.28 13.42
CA ALA A 57 7.75 6.28 14.77
C ALA A 57 9.25 6.65 14.76
N GLU A 58 9.94 6.40 13.65
CA GLU A 58 11.39 6.56 13.56
C GLU A 58 11.80 7.33 12.30
N LYS A 59 12.98 7.92 12.37
CA LYS A 59 13.66 8.54 11.23
C LYS A 59 15.03 7.93 11.03
N ILE A 60 15.54 8.01 9.81
CA ILE A 60 16.93 7.65 9.49
C ILE A 60 17.69 8.84 8.95
N ARG A 61 19.01 8.79 9.10
CA ARG A 61 19.93 9.78 8.51
C ARG A 61 19.85 9.75 7.00
N PRO A 62 20.00 10.91 6.31
CA PRO A 62 19.96 11.00 4.85
C PRO A 62 20.94 10.07 4.14
N GLU A 63 22.09 9.76 4.75
CA GLU A 63 23.10 8.85 4.20
C GLU A 63 22.56 7.41 4.02
N GLY A 64 21.49 7.06 4.72
CA GLY A 64 20.80 5.77 4.58
C GLY A 64 19.94 5.65 3.32
N LEU A 65 19.57 6.78 2.68
CA LEU A 65 18.61 6.81 1.58
C LEU A 65 18.99 5.89 0.42
N SER A 66 20.25 5.85 0.04
CA SER A 66 20.75 5.00 -1.07
C SER A 66 20.53 3.50 -0.85
N LYS A 67 20.24 3.08 0.37
CA LYS A 67 20.01 1.67 0.76
C LYS A 67 18.53 1.36 1.03
N THR A 68 17.66 2.32 0.79
CA THR A 68 16.22 2.23 0.96
C THR A 68 15.50 2.50 -0.35
N ARG A 69 14.21 2.77 -0.27
CA ARG A 69 13.42 3.26 -1.42
C ARG A 69 12.66 4.49 -0.96
N GLU A 70 12.89 5.62 -1.61
CA GLU A 70 12.21 6.87 -1.35
C GLU A 70 10.75 6.80 -1.82
N VAL A 71 9.85 7.39 -1.05
CA VAL A 71 8.43 7.49 -1.33
C VAL A 71 7.91 8.88 -0.95
N HIS A 72 6.89 9.33 -1.69
CA HIS A 72 6.29 10.65 -1.58
C HIS A 72 4.77 10.56 -1.39
N PRO A 73 4.11 11.66 -0.94
CA PRO A 73 2.65 11.70 -0.89
C PRO A 73 2.02 11.29 -2.23
N GLY A 74 1.07 10.36 -2.17
CA GLY A 74 0.43 9.76 -3.33
C GLY A 74 1.08 8.47 -3.85
N ASP A 75 2.25 8.09 -3.35
CA ASP A 75 2.83 6.79 -3.68
C ASP A 75 2.04 5.66 -3.03
N LEU A 76 1.86 4.57 -3.76
CA LEU A 76 1.24 3.35 -3.27
C LEU A 76 2.30 2.35 -2.82
N ILE A 77 2.14 1.82 -1.61
CA ILE A 77 2.99 0.77 -1.07
C ILE A 77 2.16 -0.44 -0.65
N LEU A 78 2.75 -1.63 -0.78
CA LEU A 78 2.12 -2.91 -0.46
C LEU A 78 2.95 -3.64 0.58
N SER A 79 2.32 -4.12 1.67
CA SER A 79 3.04 -4.91 2.68
C SER A 79 3.43 -6.29 2.13
N ASN A 80 4.70 -6.67 2.27
CA ASN A 80 5.19 -7.96 1.82
C ASN A 80 5.30 -9.02 2.93
N SER A 81 5.15 -8.59 4.19
CA SER A 81 5.24 -9.43 5.38
C SER A 81 4.24 -8.98 6.44
N MET A 82 4.01 -9.75 7.50
CA MET A 82 3.06 -9.47 8.58
C MET A 82 1.62 -9.24 8.11
N SER A 83 1.29 -8.02 7.65
CA SER A 83 -0.02 -7.65 7.06
C SER A 83 -0.11 -8.05 5.58
N PHE A 84 0.36 -9.20 5.22
CA PHE A 84 0.55 -9.77 3.89
C PHE A 84 -0.42 -9.25 2.81
N GLY A 85 0.10 -8.48 1.85
CA GLY A 85 -0.66 -7.98 0.69
C GLY A 85 -1.61 -6.82 0.97
N ARG A 86 -1.47 -6.11 2.10
CA ARG A 86 -2.28 -4.93 2.38
C ARG A 86 -1.68 -3.68 1.75
N PRO A 87 -2.43 -2.94 0.92
CA PRO A 87 -1.97 -1.71 0.29
C PRO A 87 -2.18 -0.49 1.19
N TYR A 88 -1.30 0.52 1.02
CA TYR A 88 -1.40 1.82 1.67
C TYR A 88 -0.93 2.93 0.75
N ILE A 89 -1.48 4.13 0.94
CA ILE A 89 -1.09 5.35 0.25
C ILE A 89 -0.25 6.20 1.19
N MET A 90 0.89 6.67 0.72
CA MET A 90 1.73 7.59 1.47
C MET A 90 1.08 8.97 1.52
N ALA A 91 0.99 9.56 2.71
CA ALA A 91 0.57 10.94 2.92
C ALA A 91 1.74 11.87 3.32
N ILE A 92 2.93 11.30 3.49
CA ILE A 92 4.16 11.99 3.88
C ILE A 92 5.33 11.54 3.02
N ASP A 93 6.36 12.38 2.93
CA ASP A 93 7.64 11.97 2.37
C ASP A 93 8.35 11.00 3.32
N GLY A 94 9.09 10.04 2.77
CA GLY A 94 9.85 9.10 3.57
C GLY A 94 10.61 8.08 2.74
N CYS A 95 11.10 7.05 3.41
CA CYS A 95 11.76 5.91 2.79
C CYS A 95 11.29 4.62 3.44
N ILE A 96 11.07 3.59 2.64
CA ILE A 96 10.41 2.36 3.06
C ILE A 96 11.40 1.24 3.41
N HIS A 97 11.10 0.58 4.52
CA HIS A 97 11.74 -0.64 5.00
C HIS A 97 11.56 -1.80 4.02
N ASP A 98 12.42 -2.82 4.09
CA ASP A 98 12.38 -4.02 3.24
C ASP A 98 11.13 -4.91 3.42
N GLY A 99 10.25 -4.59 4.37
CA GLY A 99 8.90 -5.13 4.53
C GLY A 99 7.86 -4.58 3.55
N TRP A 100 8.23 -3.63 2.69
CA TRP A 100 7.34 -2.96 1.74
C TRP A 100 7.76 -3.17 0.29
N LEU A 101 6.76 -3.12 -0.59
CA LEU A 101 6.92 -2.98 -2.03
C LEU A 101 6.30 -1.63 -2.44
N ALA A 102 7.05 -0.78 -3.15
CA ALA A 102 6.53 0.41 -3.80
C ALA A 102 5.93 0.02 -5.15
N ILE A 103 4.72 0.50 -5.44
CA ILE A 103 4.02 0.28 -6.70
C ILE A 103 4.02 1.60 -7.48
N ARG A 104 4.71 1.62 -8.62
CA ARG A 104 4.90 2.81 -9.45
C ARG A 104 4.08 2.70 -10.74
N ASP A 105 2.97 3.40 -10.83
CA ASP A 105 2.20 3.53 -12.07
C ASP A 105 2.67 4.75 -12.87
N THR A 106 3.82 4.63 -13.52
CA THR A 106 4.42 5.71 -14.31
C THR A 106 3.64 6.04 -15.58
N LYS A 107 2.80 5.12 -16.04
CA LYS A 107 1.97 5.28 -17.26
C LYS A 107 0.58 5.86 -16.95
N LYS A 108 0.24 6.04 -15.69
CA LYS A 108 -1.07 6.52 -15.23
C LYS A 108 -2.23 5.65 -15.73
N ASN A 109 -2.06 4.33 -15.66
CA ASN A 109 -3.10 3.36 -16.01
C ASN A 109 -4.24 3.33 -14.99
N PHE A 110 -3.97 3.80 -13.75
CA PHE A 110 -4.89 3.64 -12.64
C PHE A 110 -5.19 4.96 -11.92
N ASP A 111 -6.44 5.09 -11.47
CA ASP A 111 -6.75 5.96 -10.35
C ASP A 111 -6.15 5.37 -9.06
N LEU A 112 -5.55 6.21 -8.24
CA LEU A 112 -4.81 5.78 -7.03
C LEU A 112 -5.71 5.10 -6.00
N LYS A 113 -6.92 5.64 -5.76
CA LYS A 113 -7.87 5.09 -4.80
C LYS A 113 -8.43 3.75 -5.28
N PHE A 114 -8.73 3.68 -6.58
CA PHE A 114 -9.16 2.43 -7.22
C PHE A 114 -8.07 1.38 -7.09
N LEU A 115 -6.82 1.68 -7.43
CA LEU A 115 -5.71 0.74 -7.36
C LEU A 115 -5.48 0.26 -5.92
N CYS A 116 -5.53 1.16 -4.95
CA CYS A 116 -5.44 0.80 -3.54
C CYS A 116 -6.56 -0.16 -3.13
N THR A 117 -7.80 0.12 -3.52
CA THR A 117 -8.96 -0.75 -3.26
C THR A 117 -8.79 -2.10 -3.93
N LEU A 118 -8.43 -2.12 -5.22
CA LEU A 118 -8.24 -3.35 -6.00
C LEU A 118 -7.22 -4.28 -5.36
N LEU A 119 -6.03 -3.76 -5.03
CA LEU A 119 -4.96 -4.57 -4.44
C LEU A 119 -5.31 -5.11 -3.05
N GLY A 120 -6.23 -4.46 -2.32
CA GLY A 120 -6.73 -4.90 -1.03
C GLY A 120 -7.89 -5.91 -1.07
N THR A 121 -8.38 -6.29 -2.26
CA THR A 121 -9.49 -7.23 -2.39
C THR A 121 -9.09 -8.67 -2.02
N ASP A 122 -10.07 -9.45 -1.57
CA ASP A 122 -9.89 -10.89 -1.33
C ASP A 122 -9.44 -11.63 -2.60
N GLY A 123 -9.90 -11.18 -3.78
CA GLY A 123 -9.47 -11.73 -5.06
C GLY A 123 -7.97 -11.61 -5.28
N MET A 124 -7.39 -10.43 -5.00
CA MET A 124 -5.95 -10.22 -5.08
C MET A 124 -5.21 -10.98 -3.98
N LEU A 125 -5.70 -10.96 -2.74
CA LEU A 125 -5.11 -11.70 -1.63
C LEU A 125 -5.04 -13.20 -1.91
N ASN A 126 -6.08 -13.77 -2.53
CA ASN A 126 -6.11 -15.19 -2.92
C ASN A 126 -5.08 -15.50 -4.01
N GLN A 127 -4.89 -14.59 -4.98
CA GLN A 127 -3.81 -14.74 -5.98
C GLN A 127 -2.44 -14.71 -5.31
N TYR A 128 -2.19 -13.75 -4.38
CA TYR A 128 -0.93 -13.70 -3.64
C TYR A 128 -0.66 -14.99 -2.87
N LYS A 129 -1.65 -15.51 -2.16
CA LYS A 129 -1.54 -16.78 -1.41
C LYS A 129 -1.27 -17.98 -2.32
N ALA A 130 -1.99 -18.09 -3.43
CA ALA A 130 -1.81 -19.18 -4.39
C ALA A 130 -0.41 -19.19 -4.99
N MET A 131 0.12 -18.01 -5.35
CA MET A 131 1.46 -17.88 -5.91
C MET A 131 2.55 -18.11 -4.86
N ALA A 132 2.33 -17.67 -3.61
CA ALA A 132 3.25 -17.91 -2.51
C ALA A 132 3.32 -19.38 -2.10
N ALA A 133 2.21 -20.11 -2.16
CA ALA A 133 2.15 -21.55 -1.81
C ALA A 133 3.02 -22.42 -2.73
N GLY A 134 3.31 -21.98 -3.96
CA GLY A 134 4.23 -22.62 -4.89
C GLY A 134 5.71 -22.23 -4.71
N SER A 135 6.02 -21.35 -3.77
CA SER A 135 7.36 -20.83 -3.54
C SER A 135 7.87 -21.22 -2.16
N THR A 136 9.21 -21.34 -2.01
CA THR A 136 9.85 -21.55 -0.72
C THR A 136 9.90 -20.30 0.17
N VAL A 137 9.32 -19.19 -0.30
CA VAL A 137 9.40 -17.86 0.34
C VAL A 137 8.04 -17.50 0.93
N ASN A 138 7.97 -17.32 2.24
CA ASN A 138 6.74 -16.95 2.95
C ASN A 138 6.37 -15.45 2.83
N ASN A 139 7.12 -14.67 2.04
CA ASN A 139 6.90 -13.23 1.87
C ASN A 139 6.54 -12.93 0.42
N LEU A 140 5.69 -11.92 0.20
CA LEU A 140 5.47 -11.38 -1.13
C LEU A 140 6.76 -10.74 -1.66
N ASN A 141 7.07 -11.04 -2.90
CA ASN A 141 8.14 -10.38 -3.64
C ASN A 141 7.58 -9.71 -4.90
N LYS A 142 8.40 -8.92 -5.57
CA LYS A 142 7.98 -8.17 -6.76
C LYS A 142 7.54 -9.07 -7.92
N GLU A 143 8.13 -10.26 -8.04
CA GLU A 143 7.83 -11.24 -9.08
C GLU A 143 6.43 -11.85 -8.84
N LEU A 144 6.11 -12.21 -7.60
CA LEU A 144 4.80 -12.75 -7.22
C LEU A 144 3.70 -11.70 -7.44
N VAL A 145 3.91 -10.49 -6.93
CA VAL A 145 2.92 -9.41 -7.10
C VAL A 145 2.76 -9.03 -8.57
N GLY A 146 3.86 -8.90 -9.31
CA GLY A 146 3.83 -8.59 -10.75
C GLY A 146 3.21 -9.69 -11.60
N GLY A 147 3.29 -10.95 -11.16
CA GLY A 147 2.69 -12.10 -11.84
C GLY A 147 1.17 -12.21 -11.70
N THR A 148 0.55 -11.45 -10.79
CA THR A 148 -0.91 -11.47 -10.63
C THR A 148 -1.62 -10.88 -11.85
N THR A 149 -2.86 -11.28 -12.05
CA THR A 149 -3.74 -10.72 -13.09
C THR A 149 -4.67 -9.71 -12.43
N VAL A 150 -4.69 -8.49 -12.97
CA VAL A 150 -5.60 -7.44 -12.55
C VAL A 150 -6.65 -7.22 -13.62
N ALA A 151 -7.90 -6.98 -13.19
CA ALA A 151 -9.00 -6.57 -14.04
C ALA A 151 -9.38 -5.13 -13.67
N PHE A 152 -9.50 -4.26 -14.66
CA PHE A 152 -9.79 -2.85 -14.43
C PHE A 152 -10.58 -2.24 -15.58
N PRO A 153 -11.49 -1.29 -15.28
CA PRO A 153 -12.25 -0.55 -16.29
C PRO A 153 -11.47 0.68 -16.78
N MET A 154 -12.10 1.48 -17.61
CA MET A 154 -11.56 2.79 -18.00
C MET A 154 -11.39 3.72 -16.77
N VAL A 155 -10.46 4.68 -16.88
CA VAL A 155 -10.06 5.56 -15.74
C VAL A 155 -11.24 6.32 -15.14
N GLU A 156 -12.20 6.75 -15.95
CA GLU A 156 -13.40 7.45 -15.48
C GLU A 156 -14.28 6.59 -14.57
N GLU A 157 -14.34 5.30 -14.82
CA GLU A 157 -15.06 4.35 -13.96
C GLU A 157 -14.23 4.01 -12.72
N GLN A 158 -12.91 3.87 -12.86
CA GLN A 158 -12.01 3.67 -11.73
C GLN A 158 -12.15 4.78 -10.68
N ILE A 159 -12.20 6.06 -11.11
CA ILE A 159 -12.40 7.21 -10.23
C ILE A 159 -13.71 7.07 -9.44
N LYS A 160 -14.81 6.71 -10.11
CA LYS A 160 -16.11 6.53 -9.44
C LYS A 160 -16.07 5.40 -8.41
N ILE A 161 -15.44 4.28 -8.76
CA ILE A 161 -15.29 3.13 -7.85
C ILE A 161 -14.40 3.52 -6.66
N GLY A 162 -13.24 4.15 -6.89
CA GLY A 162 -12.32 4.57 -5.86
C GLY A 162 -12.94 5.57 -4.88
N ASP A 163 -13.68 6.55 -5.38
CA ASP A 163 -14.40 7.53 -4.56
C ASP A 163 -15.53 6.89 -3.75
N TYR A 164 -16.26 5.95 -4.34
CA TYR A 164 -17.32 5.21 -3.65
C TYR A 164 -16.77 4.45 -2.44
N PHE A 165 -15.74 3.64 -2.62
CA PHE A 165 -15.14 2.88 -1.53
C PHE A 165 -14.47 3.76 -0.47
N THR A 166 -13.81 4.84 -0.89
CA THR A 166 -13.24 5.83 0.06
C THR A 166 -14.33 6.45 0.93
N THR A 167 -15.49 6.76 0.35
CA THR A 167 -16.63 7.31 1.09
C THR A 167 -17.20 6.29 2.07
N LEU A 168 -17.33 5.02 1.66
CA LEU A 168 -17.77 3.94 2.56
C LEU A 168 -16.82 3.75 3.74
N ASP A 169 -15.51 3.70 3.51
CA ASP A 169 -14.51 3.57 4.57
C ASP A 169 -14.58 4.73 5.56
N HIS A 170 -14.81 5.95 5.07
CA HIS A 170 -15.00 7.13 5.92
C HIS A 170 -16.25 7.00 6.80
N LEU A 171 -17.38 6.59 6.22
CA LEU A 171 -18.63 6.39 6.96
C LEU A 171 -18.52 5.28 8.02
N ILE A 172 -17.88 4.16 7.67
CA ILE A 172 -17.59 3.07 8.62
C ILE A 172 -16.75 3.57 9.79
N THR A 173 -15.68 4.32 9.49
CA THR A 173 -14.79 4.89 10.52
C THR A 173 -15.53 5.85 11.45
N LEU A 174 -16.39 6.73 10.91
CA LEU A 174 -17.22 7.65 11.71
C LEU A 174 -18.17 6.87 12.61
N HIS A 175 -18.85 5.86 12.08
CA HIS A 175 -19.79 5.04 12.84
C HIS A 175 -19.09 4.30 14.00
N GLN A 176 -17.93 3.71 13.74
CA GLN A 176 -17.12 3.03 14.77
C GLN A 176 -16.67 3.99 15.87
N ARG A 177 -16.26 5.22 15.53
CA ARG A 177 -15.90 6.26 16.52
C ARG A 177 -17.09 6.67 17.38
N GLN A 178 -18.26 6.87 16.79
CA GLN A 178 -19.48 7.20 17.52
C GLN A 178 -19.87 6.08 18.49
N HIS A 179 -19.80 4.82 18.03
CA HIS A 179 -20.11 3.66 18.87
C HIS A 179 -19.15 3.55 20.07
N LYS A 180 -17.85 3.77 19.84
CA LYS A 180 -16.83 3.75 20.90
C LYS A 180 -17.06 4.87 21.94
N LEU A 181 -17.41 6.08 21.48
CA LEU A 181 -17.74 7.19 22.38
C LEU A 181 -18.99 6.89 23.22
N HIS A 182 -20.01 6.28 22.62
CA HIS A 182 -21.24 5.90 23.34
C HIS A 182 -20.97 4.84 24.43
N LEU A 183 -20.14 3.84 24.11
CA LEU A 183 -19.75 2.82 25.08
C LEU A 183 -18.97 3.42 26.27
N ASN A 184 -18.05 4.35 25.99
CA ASN A 184 -17.27 5.02 27.03
C ASN A 184 -18.08 5.97 27.92
N MET A 185 -19.27 6.41 27.50
CA MET A 185 -20.17 7.22 28.32
C MET A 185 -21.13 6.37 29.21
N LEU A 186 -21.18 5.06 28.94
CA LEU A 186 -22.02 4.13 29.70
C LEU A 186 -21.24 3.38 30.80
N LEU A 187 -19.94 3.53 30.85
CA LEU A 187 -19.02 3.00 31.87
C LEU A 187 -18.59 4.10 32.85
#